data_9ffdf2ef709c197155eae0c202681a6f
#
_entry.id   9ffdf2ef709c197155eae0c202681a6f
#
_cell.length_a   1.000
_cell.length_b   1.000
_cell.length_c   1.000
_cell.angle_alpha   90.00
_cell.angle_beta   90.00
_cell.angle_gamma   90.00
#
_symmetry.space_group_name_H-M   'P 1'
#
loop_
_entity.id
_entity.type
_entity.pdbx_description
1 polymer ?
#
loop_
_entity_poly.entity_id
_entity_poly.type
_entity_poly.pdbx_seq_one_letter_code
_entity_poly.pdbx_strand_id
1 'polypeptide(L)' 'MVTIEPIRVELEAEEDGRVLASVPDLPGVMAYGATAEEAIRKVKIIALQVLADMIESGEEVPAPLRVLFAA' A
#
# COMPACT_ATOMS: atom_id res chain seq x y z
N MET A 1 5.82 24.99 -3.20
CA MET A 1 6.05 23.70 -3.90
C MET A 1 5.43 22.56 -3.10
N VAL A 2 4.66 21.72 -3.74
CA VAL A 2 4.09 20.53 -3.09
C VAL A 2 5.05 19.37 -3.27
N THR A 3 5.47 18.77 -2.17
CA THR A 3 6.30 17.57 -2.21
C THR A 3 5.39 16.35 -2.04
N ILE A 4 5.39 15.48 -3.03
CA ILE A 4 4.64 14.23 -2.96
C ILE A 4 5.57 13.17 -2.41
N GLU A 5 5.23 12.64 -1.24
CA GLU A 5 5.98 11.54 -0.67
C GLU A 5 5.41 10.22 -1.19
N PRO A 6 6.27 9.28 -1.61
CA PRO A 6 5.78 7.99 -2.06
C PRO A 6 5.16 7.20 -0.91
N ILE A 7 4.19 6.37 -1.26
CA ILE A 7 3.63 5.42 -0.29
C ILE A 7 4.69 4.36 -0.04
N ARG A 8 5.07 4.20 1.22
CA ARG A 8 6.11 3.26 1.60
C ARG A 8 5.61 1.83 1.57
N VAL A 9 6.40 0.95 0.96
CA VAL A 9 6.18 -0.50 0.99
C VAL A 9 7.33 -1.11 1.76
N GLU A 10 7.03 -1.90 2.76
CA GLU A 10 8.03 -2.65 3.53
C GLU A 10 8.03 -4.10 3.10
N LEU A 11 9.22 -4.70 3.04
CA LEU A 11 9.40 -6.09 2.66
C LEU A 11 10.02 -6.88 3.80
N GLU A 12 9.55 -8.11 3.98
CA GLU A 12 10.08 -9.04 4.97
C GLU A 12 10.19 -10.43 4.36
N ALA A 13 11.38 -11.02 4.46
CA ALA A 13 11.59 -12.39 4.00
C ALA A 13 11.08 -13.36 5.07
N GLU A 14 10.27 -14.31 4.64
CA GLU A 14 9.74 -15.36 5.52
C GLU A 14 10.65 -16.58 5.51
N GLU A 15 10.58 -17.38 6.56
CA GLU A 15 11.40 -18.58 6.70
C GLU A 15 11.14 -19.61 5.61
N ASP A 16 9.93 -19.66 5.08
CA ASP A 16 9.55 -20.60 4.02
C ASP A 16 9.94 -20.12 2.61
N GLY A 17 10.65 -19.00 2.51
CA GLY A 17 11.11 -18.46 1.24
C GLY A 17 10.16 -17.47 0.58
N ARG A 18 8.97 -17.26 1.14
CA ARG A 18 8.06 -16.25 0.64
C ARG A 18 8.52 -14.86 1.07
N VAL A 19 8.01 -13.85 0.38
CA VAL A 19 8.23 -12.45 0.74
C VAL A 19 6.90 -11.83 1.12
N LEU A 20 6.86 -11.15 2.26
CA LEU A 20 5.71 -10.38 2.69
C LEU A 20 5.95 -8.91 2.34
N ALA A 21 5.00 -8.30 1.64
CA ALA A 21 4.98 -6.87 1.40
C ALA A 21 3.83 -6.25 2.20
N SER A 22 4.08 -5.11 2.83
CA SER A 22 3.07 -4.39 3.59
C SER A 22 3.15 -2.90 3.33
N VAL A 23 2.02 -2.22 3.53
CA VAL A 23 1.93 -0.76 3.43
C VAL A 23 1.60 -0.22 4.83
N PRO A 24 2.60 0.30 5.55
CA PRO A 24 2.39 0.74 6.95
C PRO A 24 1.32 1.83 7.11
N ASP A 25 1.16 2.71 6.12
CA ASP A 25 0.16 3.77 6.17
C ASP A 25 -1.28 3.25 6.03
N LEU A 26 -1.44 2.01 5.61
CA LEU A 26 -2.75 1.36 5.46
C LEU A 26 -2.76 0.08 6.29
N PRO A 27 -3.18 0.15 7.57
CA PRO A 27 -3.19 -1.02 8.44
C PRO A 27 -3.92 -2.22 7.84
N GLY A 28 -3.30 -3.38 7.90
CA GLY A 28 -3.87 -4.61 7.36
C GLY A 28 -3.62 -4.84 5.87
N VAL A 29 -3.03 -3.87 5.16
CA VAL A 29 -2.71 -4.03 3.75
C VAL A 29 -1.37 -4.74 3.61
N MET A 30 -1.41 -6.01 3.22
CA MET A 30 -0.23 -6.83 3.05
C MET A 30 -0.50 -7.95 2.05
N ALA A 31 0.55 -8.47 1.46
CA ALA A 31 0.46 -9.57 0.51
C ALA A 31 1.74 -10.40 0.51
N TYR A 32 1.60 -11.70 0.28
CA TYR A 32 2.72 -12.59 0.09
C TYR A 32 3.01 -12.80 -1.39
N GLY A 33 4.26 -13.04 -1.71
CA GLY A 33 4.68 -13.44 -3.04
C GLY A 33 5.84 -14.42 -2.96
N ALA A 34 6.06 -15.16 -4.03
CA ALA A 34 7.22 -16.04 -4.15
C ALA A 34 8.51 -15.23 -4.33
N THR A 35 8.37 -14.00 -4.83
CA THR A 35 9.47 -13.05 -5.02
C THR A 35 9.07 -11.69 -4.49
N ALA A 36 10.06 -10.82 -4.28
CA ALA A 36 9.79 -9.43 -3.88
C ALA A 36 8.92 -8.70 -4.92
N GLU A 37 9.20 -8.89 -6.22
CA GLU A 37 8.42 -8.27 -7.28
C GLU A 37 6.95 -8.68 -7.24
N GLU A 38 6.68 -9.95 -7.02
CA GLU A 38 5.33 -10.47 -6.93
C GLU A 38 4.61 -9.90 -5.72
N ALA A 39 5.24 -9.89 -4.56
CA ALA A 39 4.67 -9.37 -3.32
C ALA A 39 4.34 -7.87 -3.46
N ILE A 40 5.26 -7.09 -4.03
CA ILE A 40 5.07 -5.66 -4.25
C ILE A 40 3.89 -5.42 -5.20
N ARG A 41 3.82 -6.15 -6.30
CA ARG A 41 2.72 -6.01 -7.26
C ARG A 41 1.37 -6.28 -6.58
N LYS A 42 1.29 -7.35 -5.83
CA LYS A 42 0.05 -7.74 -5.14
C LYS A 42 -0.36 -6.70 -4.09
N VAL A 43 0.59 -6.23 -3.29
CA VAL A 43 0.26 -5.26 -2.24
C VAL A 43 -0.18 -3.91 -2.82
N LYS A 44 0.38 -3.51 -3.96
CA LYS A 44 -0.07 -2.30 -4.66
C LYS A 44 -1.52 -2.41 -5.10
N ILE A 45 -1.91 -3.55 -5.64
CA ILE A 45 -3.29 -3.80 -6.06
C ILE A 45 -4.24 -3.69 -4.85
N ILE A 46 -3.89 -4.36 -3.76
CA ILE A 46 -4.69 -4.34 -2.54
C ILE A 46 -4.79 -2.91 -1.99
N ALA A 47 -3.67 -2.20 -1.95
CA ALA A 47 -3.63 -0.82 -1.45
C ALA A 47 -4.58 0.09 -2.25
N LEU A 48 -4.55 -0.01 -3.58
CA LEU A 48 -5.42 0.80 -4.43
C LEU A 48 -6.89 0.44 -4.25
N GLN A 49 -7.21 -0.85 -4.07
CA GLN A 49 -8.57 -1.28 -3.80
C GLN A 49 -9.08 -0.75 -2.45
N VAL A 50 -8.25 -0.81 -1.42
CA VAL A 50 -8.60 -0.28 -0.10
C VAL A 50 -8.82 1.22 -0.16
N LEU A 51 -7.95 1.95 -0.86
CA LEU A 51 -8.10 3.40 -1.02
C LEU A 51 -9.39 3.77 -1.76
N ALA A 52 -9.70 3.02 -2.82
CA ALA A 52 -10.93 3.23 -3.56
C ALA A 52 -12.15 3.02 -2.65
N ASP A 53 -12.13 1.97 -1.83
CA ASP A 53 -13.21 1.68 -0.89
C ASP A 53 -13.34 2.76 0.18
N MET A 54 -12.23 3.27 0.69
CA MET A 54 -12.23 4.35 1.68
C MET A 54 -12.86 5.62 1.12
N ILE A 55 -12.49 5.99 -0.10
CA ILE A 55 -13.06 7.17 -0.76
C ILE A 55 -14.56 6.98 -0.98
N GLU A 56 -14.95 5.81 -1.45
CA GLU A 56 -16.35 5.50 -1.72
C GLU A 56 -17.21 5.56 -0.45
N SER A 57 -16.70 5.06 0.67
CA SER A 57 -17.42 5.06 1.94
C SER A 57 -17.33 6.38 2.72
N GLY A 58 -16.58 7.35 2.21
CA GLY A 58 -16.41 8.66 2.85
C GLY A 58 -15.41 8.66 3.99
N GLU A 59 -14.61 7.63 4.13
CA GLU A 59 -13.57 7.58 5.15
C GLU A 59 -12.42 8.50 4.79
N GLU A 60 -11.72 8.97 5.80
CA GLU A 60 -10.58 9.85 5.62
C GLU A 60 -9.38 9.07 5.08
N VAL A 61 -8.87 9.52 3.95
CA VAL A 61 -7.68 8.94 3.31
C VAL A 61 -6.43 9.35 4.09
N PRO A 62 -5.47 8.44 4.33
CA PRO A 62 -4.23 8.78 5.01
C PRO A 62 -3.52 9.97 4.38
N ALA A 63 -2.89 10.81 5.23
CA ALA A 63 -2.28 12.07 4.80
C ALA A 63 -1.32 11.95 3.61
N PRO A 64 -0.44 10.92 3.53
CA PRO A 64 0.46 10.79 2.38
C PRO A 64 -0.26 10.64 1.03
N LEU A 65 -1.51 10.20 1.06
CA LEU A 65 -2.27 9.92 -0.15
C LEU A 65 -3.18 11.08 -0.57
N ARG A 66 -3.46 12.01 0.35
CA ARG A 66 -4.31 13.18 0.06
C ARG A 66 -3.71 14.08 -1.00
N VAL A 67 -2.39 14.13 -1.09
CA VAL A 67 -1.69 14.98 -2.06
C VAL A 67 -1.81 14.48 -3.50
N LEU A 68 -2.34 13.28 -3.70
CA LEU A 68 -2.59 12.74 -5.04
C LEU A 68 -3.77 13.46 -5.73
N PHE A 69 -4.61 14.12 -4.96
CA PHE A 69 -5.82 14.77 -5.48
C PHE A 69 -5.82 16.25 -5.18
N ALA A 70 -6.14 17.05 -6.18
CA ALA A 70 -6.08 18.50 -6.07
C ALA A 70 -7.36 19.15 -5.51
N ALA A 71 -8.39 18.38 -5.30
CA ALA A 71 -9.68 18.90 -4.83
C ALA A 71 -10.02 18.41 -3.43
#